data_2dc92a9b6776958fefba8e1822073ebf
#
_entry.id   2dc92a9b6776958fefba8e1822073ebf
#
_cell.length_a   1.000
_cell.length_b   1.000
_cell.length_c   1.000
_cell.angle_alpha   90.00
_cell.angle_beta   90.00
_cell.angle_gamma   90.00
#
_symmetry.space_group_name_H-M   'P 1'
#
loop_
_entity.id
_entity.type
_entity.pdbx_description
1 polymer ?
#
loop_
_entity_poly.entity_id
_entity_poly.type
_entity_poly.pdbx_seq_one_letter_code
_entity_poly.pdbx_strand_id
1 'polypeptide(L)'
;FHSELNIEDVETANKNIKLNLFKKSQKLIDRFLFIFFGEDRDLLPSNSTLEILKKRKSDISFGDVRPLYNIFKIYFNVLDKGRTGVNGKAEIFAYNGGLFKSDPILESLIISDELLYKHTKNLSNYDFDSQVDVNILGHIFENSLNEIENVNAEIEGGEFDKQTSKRKKDGIFYTPKYITKY
;
A
#
# COMPACT_ATOMS: atom_id res chain seq x y z
N PHE A 1 -22.06 -30.89 -18.79
CA PHE A 1 -21.76 -30.81 -17.35
C PHE A 1 -22.02 -29.38 -16.90
N HIS A 2 -23.28 -29.02 -16.59
CA HIS A 2 -23.60 -27.85 -15.82
C HIS A 2 -23.50 -28.28 -14.35
N SER A 3 -22.39 -27.92 -13.65
CA SER A 3 -22.37 -27.91 -12.21
C SER A 3 -23.29 -26.78 -11.78
N GLU A 4 -24.41 -27.11 -11.18
CA GLU A 4 -25.23 -26.14 -10.45
C GLU A 4 -24.34 -25.57 -9.34
N LEU A 5 -23.82 -24.34 -9.55
CA LEU A 5 -23.16 -23.58 -8.49
C LEU A 5 -24.22 -23.33 -7.43
N ASN A 6 -24.04 -23.90 -6.25
CA ASN A 6 -24.91 -23.65 -5.11
C ASN A 6 -24.87 -22.16 -4.77
N ILE A 7 -25.98 -21.57 -4.41
CA ILE A 7 -26.07 -20.14 -4.03
C ILE A 7 -25.09 -19.82 -2.88
N GLU A 8 -24.93 -20.73 -1.93
CA GLU A 8 -23.96 -20.60 -0.83
C GLU A 8 -22.51 -20.54 -1.32
N ASP A 9 -22.16 -21.29 -2.37
CA ASP A 9 -20.80 -21.26 -2.95
C ASP A 9 -20.53 -19.91 -3.64
N VAL A 10 -21.53 -19.34 -4.32
CA VAL A 10 -21.43 -18.03 -4.97
C VAL A 10 -21.31 -16.91 -3.93
N GLU A 11 -22.08 -16.98 -2.85
CA GLU A 11 -22.01 -16.00 -1.78
C GLU A 11 -20.65 -16.03 -1.07
N THR A 12 -20.16 -17.21 -0.73
CA THR A 12 -18.84 -17.41 -0.13
C THR A 12 -17.72 -16.93 -1.06
N ALA A 13 -17.81 -17.21 -2.37
CA ALA A 13 -16.83 -16.70 -3.34
C ALA A 13 -16.82 -15.16 -3.38
N ASN A 14 -18.00 -14.52 -3.40
CA ASN A 14 -18.12 -13.07 -3.38
C ASN A 14 -17.54 -12.45 -2.10
N LYS A 15 -17.78 -13.05 -0.93
CA LYS A 15 -17.20 -12.63 0.35
C LYS A 15 -15.67 -12.68 0.30
N ASN A 16 -15.11 -13.79 -0.17
CA ASN A 16 -13.66 -13.96 -0.32
C ASN A 16 -13.04 -12.94 -1.29
N ILE A 17 -13.71 -12.65 -2.41
CA ILE A 17 -13.25 -11.64 -3.36
C ILE A 17 -13.21 -10.25 -2.70
N LYS A 18 -14.27 -9.85 -1.99
CA LYS A 18 -14.32 -8.56 -1.27
C LYS A 18 -13.20 -8.42 -0.25
N LEU A 19 -12.99 -9.45 0.58
CA LEU A 19 -11.91 -9.46 1.57
C LEU A 19 -10.52 -9.37 0.92
N ASN A 20 -10.31 -10.12 -0.16
CA ASN A 20 -9.04 -10.06 -0.89
C ASN A 20 -8.81 -8.67 -1.51
N LEU A 21 -9.81 -8.08 -2.15
CA LEU A 21 -9.71 -6.72 -2.70
C LEU A 21 -9.42 -5.68 -1.60
N PHE A 22 -10.08 -5.80 -0.45
CA PHE A 22 -9.82 -4.91 0.68
C PHE A 22 -8.36 -5.03 1.15
N LYS A 23 -7.86 -6.25 1.38
CA LYS A 23 -6.45 -6.49 1.76
C LYS A 23 -5.46 -5.93 0.74
N LYS A 24 -5.77 -6.05 -0.56
CA LYS A 24 -4.90 -5.52 -1.62
C LYS A 24 -4.95 -4.00 -1.70
N SER A 25 -6.12 -3.40 -1.52
CA SER A 25 -6.26 -1.94 -1.45
C SER A 25 -5.47 -1.38 -0.26
N GLN A 26 -5.56 -2.02 0.90
CA GLN A 26 -4.79 -1.64 2.08
C GLN A 26 -3.29 -1.74 1.82
N LYS A 27 -2.81 -2.86 1.26
CA LYS A 27 -1.40 -3.01 0.88
C LYS A 27 -0.93 -1.91 -0.08
N LEU A 28 -1.79 -1.46 -1.00
CA LEU A 28 -1.45 -0.37 -1.91
C LEU A 28 -1.32 0.96 -1.17
N ILE A 29 -2.24 1.26 -0.25
CA ILE A 29 -2.17 2.46 0.60
C ILE A 29 -0.88 2.43 1.44
N ASP A 30 -0.56 1.31 2.06
CA ASP A 30 0.65 1.14 2.86
C ASP A 30 1.93 1.37 2.04
N ARG A 31 1.96 0.98 0.76
CA ARG A 31 3.06 1.29 -0.16
C ARG A 31 3.25 2.79 -0.33
N PHE A 32 2.18 3.55 -0.55
CA PHE A 32 2.26 5.00 -0.69
C PHE A 32 2.68 5.68 0.60
N LEU A 33 2.12 5.28 1.73
CA LEU A 33 2.51 5.81 3.05
C LEU A 33 4.00 5.59 3.32
N PHE A 34 4.51 4.39 3.02
CA PHE A 34 5.94 4.09 3.17
C PHE A 34 6.80 4.99 2.27
N ILE A 35 6.37 5.21 1.01
CA ILE A 35 7.12 6.04 0.07
C ILE A 35 7.20 7.47 0.57
N PHE A 36 6.07 8.10 0.93
CA PHE A 36 6.06 9.48 1.42
C PHE A 36 6.88 9.63 2.70
N PHE A 37 6.72 8.71 3.64
CA PHE A 37 7.52 8.69 4.85
C PHE A 37 9.02 8.53 4.56
N GLY A 38 9.38 7.67 3.61
CA GLY A 38 10.76 7.45 3.21
C GLY A 38 11.37 8.62 2.43
N GLU A 39 10.57 9.31 1.60
CA GLU A 39 11.01 10.51 0.87
C GLU A 39 11.33 11.66 1.83
N ASP A 40 10.48 11.92 2.82
CA ASP A 40 10.65 13.03 3.76
C ASP A 40 11.73 12.77 4.83
N ARG A 41 12.17 11.52 4.98
CA ARG A 41 13.25 11.12 5.90
C ARG A 41 14.56 10.76 5.22
N ASP A 42 14.72 11.15 3.96
CA ASP A 42 15.92 10.87 3.16
C ASP A 42 16.29 9.38 3.03
N LEU A 43 15.33 8.48 3.30
CA LEU A 43 15.47 7.04 3.07
C LEU A 43 15.24 6.68 1.60
N LEU A 44 14.49 7.50 0.89
CA LEU A 44 14.22 7.43 -0.54
C LEU A 44 14.58 8.78 -1.19
N PRO A 45 14.87 8.79 -2.50
CA PRO A 45 15.10 10.06 -3.21
C PRO A 45 13.88 10.97 -3.06
N SER A 46 14.10 12.18 -2.57
CA SER A 46 13.05 13.17 -2.31
C SER A 46 12.23 13.47 -3.55
N ASN A 47 10.93 13.65 -3.38
CA ASN A 47 9.99 13.99 -4.43
C ASN A 47 9.86 12.98 -5.59
N SER A 48 10.29 11.73 -5.45
CA SER A 48 10.17 10.69 -6.49
C SER A 48 8.73 10.52 -6.96
N THR A 49 7.78 10.55 -6.02
CA THR A 49 6.35 10.48 -6.31
C THR A 49 5.88 11.66 -7.16
N LEU A 50 6.27 12.89 -6.81
CA LEU A 50 5.94 14.08 -7.59
C LEU A 50 6.60 14.09 -8.97
N GLU A 51 7.81 13.56 -9.09
CA GLU A 51 8.47 13.38 -10.38
C GLU A 51 7.71 12.40 -11.28
N ILE A 52 7.19 11.30 -10.72
CA ILE A 52 6.34 10.36 -11.45
C ILE A 52 5.08 11.07 -11.97
N LEU A 53 4.41 11.87 -11.15
CA LEU A 53 3.22 12.62 -11.57
C LEU A 53 3.54 13.65 -12.66
N LYS A 54 4.63 14.39 -12.54
CA LYS A 54 5.09 15.36 -13.54
C LYS A 54 5.44 14.65 -14.86
N LYS A 55 6.19 13.55 -14.77
CA LYS A 55 6.55 12.73 -15.92
C LYS A 55 5.31 12.23 -16.65
N ARG A 56 4.32 11.68 -15.94
CA ARG A 56 3.06 11.20 -16.51
C ARG A 56 2.35 12.31 -17.29
N LYS A 57 2.29 13.53 -16.73
CA LYS A 57 1.68 14.69 -17.40
C LYS A 57 2.42 15.05 -18.71
N SER A 58 3.75 15.01 -18.68
CA SER A 58 4.58 15.22 -19.86
C SER A 58 4.37 14.11 -20.89
N ASP A 59 4.40 12.85 -20.48
CA ASP A 59 4.25 11.69 -21.37
C ASP A 59 2.91 11.74 -22.13
N ILE A 60 1.81 12.13 -21.46
CA ILE A 60 0.51 12.34 -22.13
C ILE A 60 0.60 13.40 -23.23
N SER A 61 1.28 14.51 -22.98
CA SER A 61 1.42 15.59 -23.97
C SER A 61 2.18 15.16 -25.22
N PHE A 62 3.01 14.12 -25.13
CA PHE A 62 3.73 13.49 -26.23
C PHE A 62 3.05 12.23 -26.79
N GLY A 63 1.83 11.91 -26.33
CA GLY A 63 1.04 10.79 -26.84
C GLY A 63 1.27 9.45 -26.13
N ASP A 64 2.11 9.37 -25.09
CA ASP A 64 2.23 8.17 -24.27
C ASP A 64 1.09 8.13 -23.23
N VAL A 65 0.12 7.27 -23.48
CA VAL A 65 -1.10 7.10 -22.66
C VAL A 65 -1.00 5.94 -21.67
N ARG A 66 0.20 5.48 -21.31
CA ARG A 66 0.34 4.43 -20.30
C ARG A 66 -0.37 4.81 -19.01
N PRO A 67 -1.14 3.88 -18.38
CA PRO A 67 -1.78 4.16 -17.10
C PRO A 67 -0.78 4.58 -16.03
N LEU A 68 -1.13 5.56 -15.21
CA LEU A 68 -0.28 6.07 -14.11
C LEU A 68 0.10 4.92 -13.15
N TYR A 69 -0.82 4.01 -12.88
CA TYR A 69 -0.54 2.86 -12.02
C TYR A 69 0.57 1.96 -12.56
N ASN A 70 0.70 1.84 -13.90
CA ASN A 70 1.80 1.07 -14.50
C ASN A 70 3.17 1.71 -14.24
N ILE A 71 3.23 3.03 -14.16
CA ILE A 71 4.47 3.74 -13.79
C ILE A 71 4.81 3.48 -12.31
N PHE A 72 3.81 3.53 -11.43
CA PHE A 72 4.02 3.18 -10.01
C PHE A 72 4.44 1.72 -9.83
N LYS A 73 3.90 0.76 -10.60
CA LYS A 73 4.35 -0.63 -10.55
C LYS A 73 5.84 -0.77 -10.87
N ILE A 74 6.35 -0.01 -11.83
CA ILE A 74 7.80 0.02 -12.12
C ILE A 74 8.57 0.53 -10.91
N TYR A 75 8.10 1.60 -10.27
CA TYR A 75 8.75 2.15 -9.08
C TYR A 75 8.70 1.18 -7.90
N PHE A 76 7.58 0.51 -7.66
CA PHE A 76 7.47 -0.54 -6.64
C PHE A 76 8.47 -1.68 -6.87
N ASN A 77 8.69 -2.10 -8.11
CA ASN A 77 9.69 -3.10 -8.42
C ASN A 77 11.12 -2.59 -8.16
N VAL A 78 11.39 -1.30 -8.38
CA VAL A 78 12.66 -0.68 -8.00
C VAL A 78 12.85 -0.69 -6.48
N LEU A 79 11.80 -0.43 -5.70
CA LEU A 79 11.86 -0.49 -4.24
C LEU A 79 12.03 -1.92 -3.72
N ASP A 80 11.45 -2.91 -4.38
CA ASP A 80 11.61 -4.33 -4.02
C ASP A 80 13.05 -4.83 -4.26
N LYS A 81 13.62 -4.49 -5.41
CA LYS A 81 14.92 -5.05 -5.88
C LYS A 81 16.13 -4.16 -5.65
N GLY A 82 15.88 -2.90 -5.36
CA GLY A 82 16.92 -1.89 -5.37
C GLY A 82 17.29 -1.41 -6.78
N ARG A 83 18.08 -0.34 -6.82
CA ARG A 83 18.66 0.22 -8.04
C ARG A 83 19.96 0.91 -7.74
N THR A 84 21.02 0.57 -8.44
CA THR A 84 22.29 1.33 -8.40
C THR A 84 22.09 2.75 -8.93
N GLY A 85 22.88 3.70 -8.43
CA GLY A 85 22.86 5.07 -8.92
C GLY A 85 23.29 5.13 -10.39
N VAL A 86 22.47 5.73 -11.26
CA VAL A 86 22.75 5.85 -12.71
C VAL A 86 22.29 7.22 -13.19
N ASN A 87 23.08 7.86 -14.03
CA ASN A 87 22.72 9.14 -14.71
C ASN A 87 22.28 10.24 -13.73
N GLY A 88 23.01 10.43 -12.62
CA GLY A 88 22.72 11.46 -11.62
C GLY A 88 21.53 11.13 -10.69
N LYS A 89 20.91 9.96 -10.81
CA LYS A 89 19.90 9.48 -9.86
C LYS A 89 20.55 8.73 -8.72
N ALA A 90 20.09 9.01 -7.50
CA ALA A 90 20.58 8.35 -6.30
C ALA A 90 20.33 6.84 -6.33
N GLU A 91 21.17 6.09 -5.62
CA GLU A 91 20.97 4.67 -5.34
C GLU A 91 19.69 4.48 -4.52
N ILE A 92 19.01 3.38 -4.75
CA ILE A 92 17.87 2.92 -3.95
C ILE A 92 18.20 1.51 -3.46
N PHE A 93 18.27 1.34 -2.14
CA PHE A 93 18.45 0.03 -1.53
C PHE A 93 17.21 -0.84 -1.65
N ALA A 94 17.37 -2.14 -1.69
CA ALA A 94 16.24 -3.07 -1.76
C ALA A 94 15.50 -3.15 -0.43
N TYR A 95 14.18 -2.93 -0.46
CA TYR A 95 13.30 -3.07 0.69
C TYR A 95 12.62 -4.45 0.68
N ASN A 96 13.34 -5.47 1.15
CA ASN A 96 12.96 -6.89 1.04
C ASN A 96 11.85 -7.34 2.01
N GLY A 97 11.13 -6.42 2.67
CA GLY A 97 10.12 -6.71 3.70
C GLY A 97 8.77 -7.25 3.19
N GLY A 98 8.65 -7.60 1.90
CA GLY A 98 7.41 -8.13 1.32
C GLY A 98 6.35 -7.08 0.95
N LEU A 99 6.49 -5.82 1.40
CA LEU A 99 5.55 -4.74 1.07
C LEU A 99 5.53 -4.46 -0.43
N PHE A 100 6.71 -4.33 -1.06
CA PHE A 100 6.86 -4.02 -2.48
C PHE A 100 6.96 -5.25 -3.38
N LYS A 101 7.05 -6.46 -2.80
CA LYS A 101 7.09 -7.70 -3.56
C LYS A 101 5.93 -7.78 -4.56
N SER A 102 6.22 -8.25 -5.78
CA SER A 102 5.23 -8.51 -6.82
C SER A 102 4.01 -9.27 -6.29
N ASP A 103 2.82 -8.80 -6.66
CA ASP A 103 1.54 -9.35 -6.22
C ASP A 103 0.61 -9.42 -7.44
N PRO A 104 0.32 -10.65 -7.94
CA PRO A 104 -0.42 -10.82 -9.19
C PRO A 104 -1.80 -10.11 -9.18
N ILE A 105 -2.47 -10.08 -8.03
CA ILE A 105 -3.78 -9.40 -7.92
C ILE A 105 -3.59 -7.90 -8.02
N LEU A 106 -2.65 -7.31 -7.26
CA LEU A 106 -2.35 -5.87 -7.34
C LEU A 106 -1.90 -5.47 -8.75
N GLU A 107 -1.09 -6.29 -9.40
CA GLU A 107 -0.59 -5.99 -10.74
C GLU A 107 -1.66 -6.06 -11.82
N SER A 108 -2.72 -6.84 -11.61
CA SER A 108 -3.86 -6.95 -12.54
C SER A 108 -4.89 -5.83 -12.38
N LEU A 109 -4.83 -5.04 -11.28
CA LEU A 109 -5.80 -3.99 -11.04
C LEU A 109 -5.71 -2.88 -12.09
N ILE A 110 -6.88 -2.40 -12.50
CA ILE A 110 -7.04 -1.20 -13.31
C ILE A 110 -7.51 -0.09 -12.39
N ILE A 111 -6.65 0.89 -12.15
CA ILE A 111 -6.94 2.03 -11.27
C ILE A 111 -7.07 3.28 -12.13
N SER A 112 -8.12 4.07 -11.91
CA SER A 112 -8.31 5.34 -12.60
C SER A 112 -7.12 6.27 -12.36
N ASP A 113 -6.55 6.79 -13.44
CA ASP A 113 -5.44 7.75 -13.40
C ASP A 113 -5.83 9.01 -12.62
N GLU A 114 -7.07 9.50 -12.80
CA GLU A 114 -7.59 10.67 -12.11
C GLU A 114 -7.64 10.44 -10.59
N LEU A 115 -8.22 9.32 -10.18
CA LEU A 115 -8.31 8.95 -8.77
C LEU A 115 -6.91 8.84 -8.15
N LEU A 116 -6.03 8.09 -8.80
CA LEU A 116 -4.67 7.85 -8.32
C LEU A 116 -3.87 9.15 -8.25
N TYR A 117 -3.94 9.99 -9.30
CA TYR A 117 -3.29 11.30 -9.33
C TYR A 117 -3.77 12.20 -8.20
N LYS A 118 -5.11 12.34 -8.04
CA LYS A 118 -5.72 13.19 -7.00
C LYS A 118 -5.24 12.81 -5.60
N HIS A 119 -5.35 11.52 -5.24
CA HIS A 119 -5.02 11.08 -3.90
C HIS A 119 -3.51 11.07 -3.63
N THR A 120 -2.71 10.67 -4.59
CA THR A 120 -1.25 10.75 -4.48
C THR A 120 -0.78 12.21 -4.32
N LYS A 121 -1.35 13.13 -5.11
CA LYS A 121 -1.05 14.56 -5.00
C LYS A 121 -1.48 15.14 -3.65
N ASN A 122 -2.61 14.73 -3.12
CA ASN A 122 -3.06 15.15 -1.80
C ASN A 122 -2.12 14.67 -0.69
N LEU A 123 -1.71 13.40 -0.73
CA LEU A 123 -0.76 12.85 0.23
C LEU A 123 0.60 13.58 0.18
N SER A 124 1.06 14.00 -1.00
CA SER A 124 2.31 14.75 -1.14
C SER A 124 2.29 16.16 -0.53
N ASN A 125 1.16 16.63 -0.02
CA ASN A 125 1.06 17.92 0.69
C ASN A 125 1.28 17.78 2.20
N TYR A 126 1.33 16.57 2.74
CA TYR A 126 1.65 16.32 4.13
C TYR A 126 3.16 16.23 4.31
N ASP A 127 3.64 16.74 5.43
CA ASP A 127 5.02 16.60 5.88
C ASP A 127 5.12 15.38 6.79
N PHE A 128 5.65 14.29 6.26
CA PHE A 128 5.81 13.02 6.98
C PHE A 128 7.02 13.02 7.94
N ASP A 129 7.84 14.04 7.93
CA ASP A 129 8.92 14.20 8.92
C ASP A 129 8.42 14.87 10.21
N SER A 130 7.69 15.98 10.07
CA SER A 130 7.23 16.76 11.23
C SER A 130 5.82 16.41 11.71
N GLN A 131 4.91 16.02 10.81
CA GLN A 131 3.50 15.76 11.11
C GLN A 131 3.18 14.28 11.36
N VAL A 132 3.97 13.36 10.80
CA VAL A 132 3.76 11.91 10.92
C VAL A 132 5.01 11.25 11.46
N ASP A 133 5.14 11.18 12.80
CA ASP A 133 6.26 10.46 13.39
C ASP A 133 6.12 8.93 13.24
N VAL A 134 7.19 8.19 13.58
CA VAL A 134 7.24 6.71 13.49
C VAL A 134 6.12 6.06 14.31
N ASN A 135 5.71 6.64 15.43
CA ASN A 135 4.63 6.08 16.25
C ASN A 135 3.29 6.24 15.55
N ILE A 136 3.04 7.42 14.93
CA ILE A 136 1.81 7.67 14.16
C ILE A 136 1.74 6.69 12.97
N LEU A 137 2.84 6.52 12.24
CA LEU A 137 2.91 5.54 11.15
C LEU A 137 2.65 4.12 11.64
N GLY A 138 3.22 3.74 12.79
CA GLY A 138 2.95 2.46 13.42
C GLY A 138 1.49 2.26 13.79
N HIS A 139 0.84 3.29 14.34
CA HIS A 139 -0.61 3.25 14.62
C HIS A 139 -1.46 3.16 13.36
N ILE A 140 -1.06 3.84 12.27
CA ILE A 140 -1.75 3.71 10.98
C ILE A 140 -1.70 2.26 10.50
N PHE A 141 -0.54 1.62 10.49
CA PHE A 141 -0.40 0.22 10.09
C PHE A 141 -1.15 -0.74 11.03
N GLU A 142 -1.13 -0.50 12.33
CA GLU A 142 -1.90 -1.29 13.30
C GLU A 142 -3.41 -1.16 13.06
N ASN A 143 -3.90 0.06 12.83
CA ASN A 143 -5.30 0.28 12.50
C ASN A 143 -5.71 -0.39 11.18
N SER A 144 -4.86 -0.35 10.17
CA SER A 144 -5.07 -1.04 8.90
C SER A 144 -5.30 -2.54 9.09
N LEU A 145 -4.51 -3.16 9.95
CA LEU A 145 -4.67 -4.58 10.26
C LEU A 145 -5.94 -4.87 11.06
N ASN A 146 -6.33 -3.98 11.99
CA ASN A 146 -7.59 -4.10 12.71
C ASN A 146 -8.80 -3.98 11.76
N GLU A 147 -8.74 -3.08 10.77
CA GLU A 147 -9.80 -2.96 9.75
C GLU A 147 -9.92 -4.21 8.88
N ILE A 148 -8.80 -4.85 8.54
CA ILE A 148 -8.82 -6.14 7.83
C ILE A 148 -9.52 -7.22 8.67
N GLU A 149 -9.22 -7.30 9.98
CA GLU A 149 -9.86 -8.25 10.89
C GLU A 149 -11.36 -7.94 11.06
N ASN A 150 -11.75 -6.66 11.14
CA ASN A 150 -13.13 -6.22 11.20
C ASN A 150 -13.92 -6.62 9.95
N VAL A 151 -13.40 -6.28 8.76
CA VAL A 151 -14.04 -6.66 7.49
C VAL A 151 -14.16 -8.18 7.35
N ASN A 152 -13.15 -8.93 7.82
CA ASN A 152 -13.24 -10.39 7.81
C ASN A 152 -14.36 -10.91 8.73
N ALA A 153 -14.46 -10.37 9.94
CA ALA A 153 -15.52 -10.74 10.90
C ALA A 153 -16.92 -10.40 10.34
N GLU A 154 -17.10 -9.21 9.77
CA GLU A 154 -18.36 -8.80 9.13
C GLU A 154 -18.75 -9.75 7.97
N ILE A 155 -17.78 -10.15 7.15
CA ILE A 155 -18.01 -11.09 6.05
C ILE A 155 -18.41 -12.47 6.58
N GLU A 156 -17.84 -12.92 7.71
CA GLU A 156 -18.17 -14.18 8.36
C GLU A 156 -19.48 -14.14 9.17
N GLY A 157 -20.11 -12.95 9.26
CA GLY A 157 -21.36 -12.75 10.00
C GLY A 157 -21.18 -12.63 11.51
N GLY A 158 -19.97 -12.32 11.96
CA GLY A 158 -19.60 -12.09 13.35
C GLY A 158 -19.41 -10.62 13.68
N GLU A 159 -19.32 -10.31 14.98
CA GLU A 159 -18.90 -9.00 15.47
C GLU A 159 -17.39 -8.99 15.76
N PHE A 160 -16.72 -7.90 15.38
CA PHE A 160 -15.31 -7.69 15.66
C PHE A 160 -15.13 -6.98 17.00
N ASP A 161 -14.51 -7.67 17.97
CA ASP A 161 -14.11 -7.06 19.24
C ASP A 161 -12.59 -6.79 19.23
N LYS A 162 -12.22 -5.51 19.26
CA LYS A 162 -10.81 -5.07 19.32
C LYS A 162 -10.05 -5.61 20.51
N GLN A 163 -10.74 -5.94 21.61
CA GLN A 163 -10.08 -6.45 22.81
C GLN A 163 -9.70 -7.94 22.72
N THR A 164 -10.45 -8.69 21.93
CA THR A 164 -10.26 -10.14 21.73
C THR A 164 -9.63 -10.48 20.38
N SER A 165 -9.14 -9.48 19.63
CA SER A 165 -8.56 -9.71 18.31
C SER A 165 -7.44 -10.78 18.39
N LYS A 166 -7.32 -11.59 17.33
CA LYS A 166 -6.32 -12.64 17.22
C LYS A 166 -4.90 -12.10 17.44
N ARG A 167 -4.61 -10.91 16.93
CA ARG A 167 -3.30 -10.23 17.09
C ARG A 167 -2.97 -9.93 18.54
N LYS A 168 -3.94 -9.46 19.35
CA LYS A 168 -3.73 -9.25 20.79
C LYS A 168 -3.50 -10.55 21.52
N LYS A 169 -4.24 -11.60 21.16
CA LYS A 169 -4.02 -12.95 21.72
C LYS A 169 -2.64 -13.50 21.38
N ASP A 170 -2.16 -13.24 20.15
CA ASP A 170 -0.86 -13.67 19.66
C ASP A 170 0.29 -12.74 20.11
N GLY A 171 0.00 -11.67 20.85
CA GLY A 171 1.01 -10.72 21.35
C GLY A 171 1.66 -9.84 20.25
N ILE A 172 0.99 -9.67 19.13
CA ILE A 172 1.49 -8.88 18.01
C ILE A 172 1.15 -7.40 18.22
N PHE A 173 2.14 -6.62 18.64
CA PHE A 173 2.03 -5.18 18.87
C PHE A 173 3.13 -4.43 18.14
N TYR A 174 2.83 -3.19 17.75
CA TYR A 174 3.87 -2.26 17.31
C TYR A 174 4.75 -1.87 18.50
N THR A 175 6.08 -2.01 18.36
CA THR A 175 7.00 -1.69 19.46
C THR A 175 7.11 -0.18 19.66
N PRO A 176 6.68 0.37 20.80
CA PRO A 176 6.74 1.81 21.05
C PRO A 176 8.18 2.35 21.03
N LYS A 177 8.33 3.62 20.60
CA LYS A 177 9.62 4.30 20.44
C LYS A 177 10.48 4.30 21.72
N TYR A 178 9.86 4.38 22.91
CA TYR A 178 10.61 4.37 24.18
C TYR A 178 11.28 3.02 24.46
N ILE A 179 10.81 1.93 23.83
CA ILE A 179 11.44 0.60 23.93
C ILE A 179 12.60 0.48 22.94
N THR A 180 12.47 1.08 21.75
CA THR A 180 13.47 0.99 20.67
C THR A 180 14.66 1.94 20.83
N LYS A 181 14.63 2.81 21.84
CA LYS A 181 15.71 3.77 22.14
C LYS A 181 16.88 3.21 22.95
N TYR A 182 16.83 1.94 23.35
CA TYR A 182 17.88 1.29 24.13
C TYR A 182 18.72 0.35 23.32
#